data_a7d07c5e360a6880edf73aef9f3862a0
#
_entry.id   a7d07c5e360a6880edf73aef9f3862a0
#
_cell.length_a   1.000
_cell.length_b   1.000
_cell.length_c   1.000
_cell.angle_alpha   90.00
_cell.angle_beta   90.00
_cell.angle_gamma   90.00
#
_symmetry.space_group_name_H-M   'P 1'
#
loop_
_entity.id
_entity.type
_entity.pdbx_description
1 polymer ?
#
loop_
_entity_poly.entity_id
_entity_poly.type
_entity_poly.pdbx_seq_one_letter_code
_entity_poly.pdbx_strand_id
1 'polypeptide(L)'
;MASATYLKECNVFEGLNDAQLEKLAALAKEEAYPTGALLYKEGDPSTHLYLVQKGKVFLEMKCDMGPTRPPMQVIIDVVTLREAFGWSAFVEPNLHTLSALIAEPTKMIVFEGGKLKALMEEDCQMGFEIMKGLTRLLASRLNHTRVLLIGERALATLTSNTEYA
;
A
#
# COMPACT_ATOMS: atom_id res chain seq x y z
N MET A 1 6.37 7.79 -19.56
CA MET A 1 5.53 8.73 -18.80
C MET A 1 4.24 8.02 -18.43
N ALA A 2 3.85 8.08 -17.16
CA ALA A 2 2.58 7.51 -16.72
C ALA A 2 1.43 8.18 -17.49
N SER A 3 0.55 7.36 -18.05
CA SER A 3 -0.60 7.86 -18.81
C SER A 3 -1.70 8.33 -17.85
N ALA A 4 -2.25 9.52 -18.05
CA ALA A 4 -3.43 10.00 -17.34
C ALA A 4 -4.60 8.98 -17.43
N THR A 5 -4.73 8.31 -18.58
CA THR A 5 -5.69 7.23 -18.79
C THR A 5 -5.49 6.08 -17.80
N TYR A 6 -4.25 5.66 -17.55
CA TYR A 6 -3.97 4.60 -16.57
C TYR A 6 -4.30 5.04 -15.14
N LEU A 7 -3.96 6.29 -14.78
CA LEU A 7 -4.27 6.83 -13.45
C LEU A 7 -5.77 6.89 -13.18
N LYS A 8 -6.58 7.17 -14.20
CA LYS A 8 -8.06 7.20 -14.12
C LYS A 8 -8.66 5.83 -13.74
N GLU A 9 -7.99 4.74 -14.10
CA GLU A 9 -8.45 3.38 -13.79
C GLU A 9 -8.07 2.92 -12.36
N CYS A 10 -7.32 3.74 -11.62
CA CYS A 10 -6.86 3.40 -10.28
C CYS A 10 -7.80 3.97 -9.22
N ASN A 11 -8.28 3.11 -8.32
CA ASN A 11 -9.29 3.43 -7.32
C ASN A 11 -8.98 4.66 -6.47
N VAL A 12 -7.69 4.93 -6.23
CA VAL A 12 -7.25 6.11 -5.45
C VAL A 12 -7.53 7.42 -6.17
N PHE A 13 -7.58 7.41 -7.51
CA PHE A 13 -7.72 8.61 -8.35
C PHE A 13 -9.05 8.69 -9.11
N GLU A 14 -10.00 7.81 -8.82
CA GLU A 14 -11.29 7.66 -9.52
C GLU A 14 -12.12 8.97 -9.56
N GLY A 15 -11.99 9.83 -8.55
CA GLY A 15 -12.76 11.09 -8.46
C GLY A 15 -12.15 12.26 -9.23
N LEU A 16 -10.96 12.09 -9.87
CA LEU A 16 -10.26 13.17 -10.54
C LEU A 16 -10.78 13.40 -11.97
N ASN A 17 -10.86 14.68 -12.38
CA ASN A 17 -11.14 15.04 -13.76
C ASN A 17 -9.87 14.94 -14.64
N ASP A 18 -10.05 15.03 -15.96
CA ASP A 18 -8.95 14.83 -16.91
C ASP A 18 -7.82 15.87 -16.73
N ALA A 19 -8.11 17.14 -16.41
CA ALA A 19 -7.12 18.16 -16.17
C ALA A 19 -6.30 17.88 -14.87
N GLN A 20 -6.95 17.35 -13.84
CA GLN A 20 -6.29 16.94 -12.60
C GLN A 20 -5.41 15.70 -12.81
N LEU A 21 -5.88 14.75 -13.61
CA LEU A 21 -5.10 13.55 -13.99
C LEU A 21 -3.85 13.91 -14.80
N GLU A 22 -3.91 14.91 -15.68
CA GLU A 22 -2.74 15.41 -16.42
C GLU A 22 -1.71 16.04 -15.47
N LYS A 23 -2.14 16.87 -14.51
CA LYS A 23 -1.26 17.42 -13.48
C LYS A 23 -0.60 16.33 -12.65
N LEU A 24 -1.36 15.31 -12.26
CA LEU A 24 -0.87 14.17 -11.52
C LEU A 24 0.14 13.35 -12.34
N ALA A 25 -0.14 13.11 -13.62
CA ALA A 25 0.75 12.40 -14.53
C ALA A 25 2.09 13.10 -14.71
N ALA A 26 2.13 14.45 -14.65
CA ALA A 26 3.36 15.22 -14.72
C ALA A 26 4.29 15.00 -13.51
N LEU A 27 3.75 14.66 -12.33
CA LEU A 27 4.53 14.33 -11.14
C LEU A 27 4.99 12.86 -11.09
N ALA A 28 4.39 12.01 -11.91
CA ALA A 28 4.58 10.58 -11.89
C ALA A 28 5.94 10.16 -12.45
N LYS A 29 6.65 9.28 -11.76
CA LYS A 29 7.84 8.59 -12.25
C LYS A 29 7.54 7.12 -12.43
N GLU A 30 7.99 6.53 -13.54
CA GLU A 30 7.91 5.10 -13.76
C GLU A 30 9.22 4.45 -13.30
N GLU A 31 9.10 3.46 -12.45
CA GLU A 31 10.25 2.72 -11.92
C GLU A 31 10.00 1.21 -12.05
N ALA A 32 11.09 0.45 -12.23
CA ALA A 32 11.04 -1.00 -12.33
C ALA A 32 11.99 -1.65 -11.33
N TYR A 33 11.52 -2.70 -10.70
CA TYR A 33 12.23 -3.40 -9.64
C TYR A 33 12.29 -4.90 -9.92
N PRO A 34 13.44 -5.55 -9.70
CA PRO A 34 13.57 -7.00 -9.83
C PRO A 34 12.95 -7.72 -8.64
N THR A 35 12.61 -8.99 -8.82
CA THR A 35 12.20 -9.89 -7.74
C THR A 35 13.23 -9.90 -6.60
N GLY A 36 12.76 -9.90 -5.37
CA GLY A 36 13.59 -9.92 -4.16
C GLY A 36 14.14 -8.56 -3.74
N ALA A 37 13.91 -7.49 -4.51
CA ALA A 37 14.28 -6.15 -4.08
C ALA A 37 13.43 -5.71 -2.89
N LEU A 38 14.09 -5.22 -1.84
CA LEU A 38 13.44 -4.59 -0.70
C LEU A 38 13.32 -3.09 -0.97
N LEU A 39 12.09 -2.61 -1.13
CA LEU A 39 11.81 -1.22 -1.48
C LEU A 39 12.01 -0.28 -0.28
N TYR A 40 11.50 -0.69 0.89
CA TYR A 40 11.68 -0.02 2.19
C TYR A 40 11.40 -1.00 3.33
N LYS A 41 11.84 -0.66 4.53
CA LYS A 41 11.61 -1.43 5.75
C LYS A 41 10.55 -0.78 6.64
N GLU A 42 9.92 -1.59 7.48
CA GLU A 42 9.14 -1.10 8.62
C GLU A 42 9.99 -0.16 9.48
N GLY A 43 9.42 1.01 9.83
CA GLY A 43 10.10 2.06 10.58
C GLY A 43 10.89 3.07 9.73
N ASP A 44 11.15 2.79 8.45
CA ASP A 44 11.80 3.77 7.56
C ASP A 44 10.89 4.99 7.31
N PRO A 45 11.46 6.19 7.05
CA PRO A 45 10.69 7.36 6.63
C PRO A 45 9.89 7.10 5.35
N SER A 46 8.58 7.37 5.40
CA SER A 46 7.69 7.21 4.26
C SER A 46 7.60 8.52 3.47
N THR A 47 8.17 8.53 2.29
CA THR A 47 8.31 9.73 1.44
C THR A 47 7.61 9.63 0.09
N HIS A 48 7.11 8.45 -0.27
CA HIS A 48 6.52 8.19 -1.58
C HIS A 48 5.21 7.42 -1.50
N LEU A 49 4.31 7.70 -2.44
CA LEU A 49 3.16 6.87 -2.77
C LEU A 49 3.51 6.04 -4.00
N TYR A 50 3.22 4.76 -3.96
CA TYR A 50 3.49 3.79 -5.03
C TYR A 50 2.19 3.25 -5.60
N LEU A 51 2.17 3.01 -6.91
CA LEU A 51 1.03 2.45 -7.64
C LEU A 51 1.55 1.35 -8.58
N VAL A 52 1.09 0.12 -8.40
CA VAL A 52 1.57 -1.03 -9.19
C VAL A 52 0.95 -1.01 -10.59
N GLN A 53 1.80 -0.90 -11.63
CA GLN A 53 1.41 -1.02 -13.03
C GLN A 53 1.48 -2.48 -13.54
N LYS A 54 2.39 -3.26 -13.00
CA LYS A 54 2.59 -4.68 -13.32
C LYS A 54 3.40 -5.31 -12.20
N GLY A 55 3.13 -6.57 -11.91
CA GLY A 55 3.88 -7.32 -10.91
C GLY A 55 3.17 -7.41 -9.58
N LYS A 56 3.93 -7.69 -8.53
CA LYS A 56 3.40 -7.99 -7.20
C LYS A 56 4.36 -7.55 -6.11
N VAL A 57 3.83 -6.95 -5.05
CA VAL A 57 4.57 -6.50 -3.88
C VAL A 57 3.97 -7.14 -2.62
N PHE A 58 4.81 -7.75 -1.78
CA PHE A 58 4.43 -8.20 -0.46
C PHE A 58 4.64 -7.07 0.54
N LEU A 59 3.63 -6.81 1.36
CA LEU A 59 3.74 -5.96 2.54
C LEU A 59 3.90 -6.88 3.75
N GLU A 60 5.05 -6.76 4.42
CA GLU A 60 5.48 -7.68 5.46
C GLU A 60 5.68 -6.98 6.80
N MET A 61 5.39 -7.68 7.87
CA MET A 61 5.66 -7.26 9.25
C MET A 61 6.64 -8.23 9.90
N LYS A 62 7.57 -7.67 10.67
CA LYS A 62 8.46 -8.47 11.51
C LYS A 62 7.70 -8.95 12.73
N CYS A 63 7.58 -10.27 12.88
CA CYS A 63 6.96 -10.91 14.04
C CYS A 63 8.03 -11.48 14.95
N ASP A 64 7.99 -11.11 16.23
CA ASP A 64 8.82 -11.73 17.27
C ASP A 64 8.22 -13.08 17.66
N MET A 65 9.00 -14.14 17.50
CA MET A 65 8.59 -15.51 17.78
C MET A 65 9.01 -15.98 19.19
N GLY A 66 9.40 -15.04 20.06
CA GLY A 66 9.86 -15.30 21.42
C GLY A 66 11.36 -15.66 21.51
N PRO A 67 11.87 -15.88 22.73
CA PRO A 67 13.30 -15.94 23.01
C PRO A 67 14.02 -17.14 22.39
N THR A 68 13.29 -18.17 21.96
CA THR A 68 13.85 -19.44 21.43
C THR A 68 13.81 -19.53 19.91
N ARG A 69 13.20 -18.56 19.21
CA ARG A 69 13.07 -18.58 17.76
C ARG A 69 13.50 -17.24 17.15
N PRO A 70 14.14 -17.23 15.97
CA PRO A 70 14.45 -15.99 15.29
C PRO A 70 13.16 -15.28 14.88
N PRO A 71 13.17 -13.93 14.78
CA PRO A 71 12.05 -13.19 14.23
C PRO A 71 11.74 -13.62 12.80
N MET A 72 10.45 -13.64 12.44
CA MET A 72 9.98 -14.05 11.12
C MET A 72 9.30 -12.88 10.42
N GLN A 73 9.48 -12.77 9.10
CA GLN A 73 8.70 -11.86 8.27
C GLN A 73 7.37 -12.55 7.90
N VAL A 74 6.26 -11.87 8.19
CA VAL A 74 4.91 -12.35 7.89
C VAL A 74 4.30 -11.45 6.84
N ILE A 75 3.81 -12.03 5.75
CA ILE A 75 3.09 -11.30 4.71
C ILE A 75 1.73 -10.90 5.29
N ILE A 76 1.51 -9.59 5.40
CA ILE A 76 0.25 -9.01 5.91
C ILE A 76 -0.70 -8.68 4.77
N ASP A 77 -0.15 -8.24 3.62
CA ASP A 77 -0.94 -7.85 2.46
C ASP A 77 -0.16 -8.09 1.17
N VAL A 78 -0.89 -8.22 0.06
CA VAL A 78 -0.32 -8.44 -1.27
C VAL A 78 -0.89 -7.37 -2.21
N VAL A 79 0.00 -6.51 -2.71
CA VAL A 79 -0.36 -5.40 -3.60
C VAL A 79 -0.13 -5.81 -5.05
N THR A 80 -1.14 -5.60 -5.88
CA THR A 80 -1.15 -6.00 -7.28
C THR A 80 -1.55 -4.85 -8.21
N LEU A 81 -1.83 -5.16 -9.47
CA LEU A 81 -2.19 -4.21 -10.53
C LEU A 81 -3.24 -3.17 -10.07
N ARG A 82 -2.95 -1.88 -10.30
CA ARG A 82 -3.80 -0.71 -10.00
C ARG A 82 -3.98 -0.41 -8.50
N GLU A 83 -3.32 -1.13 -7.65
CA GLU A 83 -3.36 -0.89 -6.21
C GLU A 83 -2.23 0.04 -5.78
N ALA A 84 -2.54 0.90 -4.79
CA ALA A 84 -1.58 1.83 -4.20
C ALA A 84 -1.10 1.35 -2.84
N PHE A 85 0.14 1.73 -2.47
CA PHE A 85 0.72 1.52 -1.15
C PHE A 85 1.71 2.65 -0.81
N GLY A 86 2.21 2.70 0.43
CA GLY A 86 3.06 3.81 0.89
C GLY A 86 2.27 5.04 1.34
N TRP A 87 0.99 4.87 1.69
CA TRP A 87 0.11 5.93 2.17
C TRP A 87 0.59 6.59 3.48
N SER A 88 1.49 5.97 4.23
CA SER A 88 2.13 6.57 5.41
C SER A 88 2.84 7.89 5.09
N ALA A 89 3.19 8.16 3.83
CA ALA A 89 3.70 9.46 3.39
C ALA A 89 2.73 10.63 3.67
N PHE A 90 1.43 10.35 3.88
CA PHE A 90 0.39 11.35 4.12
C PHE A 90 -0.12 11.38 5.57
N VAL A 91 0.35 10.46 6.42
CA VAL A 91 -0.10 10.31 7.81
C VAL A 91 1.10 10.38 8.74
N GLU A 92 1.06 11.32 9.70
CA GLU A 92 2.09 11.40 10.73
C GLU A 92 2.16 10.12 11.58
N PRO A 93 3.34 9.70 12.01
CA PRO A 93 4.66 10.37 11.94
C PRO A 93 5.41 10.14 10.62
N ASN A 94 4.77 9.78 9.53
CA ASN A 94 5.35 9.52 8.20
C ASN A 94 6.41 8.40 8.21
N LEU A 95 6.13 7.32 8.92
CA LEU A 95 6.95 6.12 8.97
C LEU A 95 6.20 4.94 8.33
N HIS A 96 6.92 4.08 7.63
CA HIS A 96 6.35 2.84 7.09
C HIS A 96 5.97 1.88 8.22
N THR A 97 4.73 1.41 8.23
CA THR A 97 4.21 0.44 9.21
C THR A 97 4.47 -1.01 8.81
N LEU A 98 4.89 -1.25 7.58
CA LEU A 98 5.23 -2.55 7.00
C LEU A 98 6.46 -2.39 6.11
N SER A 99 7.21 -3.48 5.90
CA SER A 99 8.24 -3.57 4.87
C SER A 99 7.60 -3.89 3.52
N ALA A 100 8.20 -3.44 2.40
CA ALA A 100 7.73 -3.77 1.06
C ALA A 100 8.79 -4.55 0.28
N LEU A 101 8.47 -5.82 -0.02
CA LEU A 101 9.30 -6.75 -0.76
C LEU A 101 8.73 -6.99 -2.16
N ILE A 102 9.54 -6.88 -3.19
CA ILE A 102 9.14 -7.17 -4.57
C ILE A 102 9.06 -8.69 -4.78
N ALA A 103 7.84 -9.20 -4.93
CA ALA A 103 7.57 -10.63 -5.04
C ALA A 103 7.83 -11.19 -6.45
N GLU A 104 7.64 -10.38 -7.48
CA GLU A 104 7.91 -10.67 -8.89
C GLU A 104 8.35 -9.40 -9.62
N PRO A 105 8.96 -9.45 -10.83
CA PRO A 105 9.42 -8.25 -11.52
C PRO A 105 8.29 -7.24 -11.66
N THR A 106 8.44 -6.07 -11.02
CA THR A 106 7.36 -5.10 -10.82
C THR A 106 7.69 -3.77 -11.50
N LYS A 107 6.71 -3.21 -12.20
CA LYS A 107 6.71 -1.81 -12.67
C LYS A 107 5.72 -1.01 -11.84
N MET A 108 6.12 0.17 -11.41
CA MET A 108 5.33 1.06 -10.57
C MET A 108 5.36 2.50 -11.06
N ILE A 109 4.29 3.22 -10.78
CA ILE A 109 4.28 4.67 -10.76
C ILE A 109 4.59 5.11 -9.33
N VAL A 110 5.53 6.02 -9.21
CA VAL A 110 6.02 6.55 -7.94
C VAL A 110 5.75 8.05 -7.88
N PHE A 111 5.09 8.49 -6.82
CA PHE A 111 4.83 9.88 -6.53
C PHE A 111 5.61 10.30 -5.29
N GLU A 112 6.39 11.36 -5.41
CA GLU A 112 7.03 11.98 -4.26
C GLU A 112 5.97 12.66 -3.38
N GLY A 113 5.85 12.24 -2.13
CA GLY A 113 4.79 12.64 -1.21
C GLY A 113 4.72 14.14 -0.98
N GLY A 114 5.87 14.83 -0.87
CA GLY A 114 5.92 16.28 -0.72
C GLY A 114 5.34 17.03 -1.91
N LYS A 115 5.69 16.60 -3.13
CA LYS A 115 5.16 17.22 -4.36
C LYS A 115 3.67 16.94 -4.55
N LEU A 116 3.24 15.73 -4.21
CA LEU A 116 1.83 15.38 -4.28
C LEU A 116 1.01 16.16 -3.25
N LYS A 117 1.51 16.33 -2.02
CA LYS A 117 0.88 17.20 -0.99
C LYS A 117 0.75 18.65 -1.48
N ALA A 118 1.83 19.23 -2.03
CA ALA A 118 1.78 20.60 -2.55
C ALA A 118 0.73 20.76 -3.66
N LEU A 119 0.64 19.80 -4.59
CA LEU A 119 -0.39 19.81 -5.63
C LEU A 119 -1.82 19.68 -5.06
N MET A 120 -2.00 18.89 -4.00
CA MET A 120 -3.29 18.75 -3.31
C MET A 120 -3.68 20.02 -2.54
N GLU A 121 -2.71 20.78 -2.04
CA GLU A 121 -2.93 22.09 -1.37
C GLU A 121 -3.28 23.18 -2.37
N GLU A 122 -2.67 23.17 -3.57
CA GLU A 122 -3.02 24.10 -4.66
C GLU A 122 -4.42 23.85 -5.23
N ASP A 123 -4.83 22.58 -5.32
CA ASP A 123 -6.16 22.16 -5.80
C ASP A 123 -6.84 21.35 -4.70
N CYS A 124 -7.54 22.03 -3.77
CA CYS A 124 -8.20 21.41 -2.64
C CYS A 124 -9.26 20.37 -3.06
N GLN A 125 -9.91 20.56 -4.21
CA GLN A 125 -10.87 19.57 -4.73
C GLN A 125 -10.16 18.28 -5.14
N MET A 126 -9.01 18.40 -5.82
CA MET A 126 -8.15 17.27 -6.14
C MET A 126 -7.64 16.58 -4.87
N GLY A 127 -7.18 17.38 -3.90
CA GLY A 127 -6.74 16.88 -2.59
C GLY A 127 -7.82 16.08 -1.88
N PHE A 128 -9.05 16.60 -1.84
CA PHE A 128 -10.20 15.91 -1.26
C PHE A 128 -10.49 14.56 -1.95
N GLU A 129 -10.50 14.50 -3.28
CA GLU A 129 -10.77 13.27 -4.02
C GLU A 129 -9.65 12.24 -3.81
N ILE A 130 -8.38 12.65 -3.79
CA ILE A 130 -7.25 11.74 -3.50
C ILE A 130 -7.35 11.20 -2.07
N MET A 131 -7.60 12.05 -1.07
CA MET A 131 -7.75 11.60 0.33
C MET A 131 -8.94 10.65 0.50
N LYS A 132 -10.04 10.91 -0.18
CA LYS A 132 -11.21 10.01 -0.23
C LYS A 132 -10.85 8.65 -0.85
N GLY A 133 -10.05 8.65 -1.92
CA GLY A 133 -9.53 7.42 -2.53
C GLY A 133 -8.62 6.63 -1.59
N LEU A 134 -7.70 7.31 -0.90
CA LEU A 134 -6.84 6.69 0.12
C LEU A 134 -7.65 6.15 1.30
N THR A 135 -8.70 6.85 1.73
CA THR A 135 -9.59 6.38 2.81
C THR A 135 -10.33 5.10 2.40
N ARG A 136 -10.82 5.02 1.16
CA ARG A 136 -11.42 3.78 0.63
C ARG A 136 -10.43 2.62 0.62
N LEU A 137 -9.19 2.86 0.20
CA LEU A 137 -8.12 1.87 0.22
C LEU A 137 -7.86 1.34 1.64
N LEU A 138 -7.73 2.24 2.62
CA LEU A 138 -7.52 1.89 4.03
C LEU A 138 -8.71 1.10 4.60
N ALA A 139 -9.94 1.50 4.31
CA ALA A 139 -11.15 0.78 4.73
C ALA A 139 -11.20 -0.64 4.16
N SER A 140 -10.83 -0.82 2.89
CA SER A 140 -10.74 -2.13 2.25
C SER A 140 -9.70 -3.03 2.93
N ARG A 141 -8.50 -2.50 3.19
CA ARG A 141 -7.43 -3.25 3.89
C ARG A 141 -7.80 -3.62 5.31
N LEU A 142 -8.45 -2.70 6.04
CA LEU A 142 -8.95 -2.97 7.40
C LEU A 142 -9.99 -4.11 7.38
N ASN A 143 -10.91 -4.10 6.42
CA ASN A 143 -11.89 -5.18 6.28
C ASN A 143 -11.20 -6.52 5.95
N HIS A 144 -10.21 -6.53 5.06
CA HIS A 144 -9.44 -7.73 4.74
C HIS A 144 -8.75 -8.29 5.98
N THR A 145 -8.05 -7.46 6.74
CA THR A 145 -7.39 -7.84 7.99
C THR A 145 -8.37 -8.40 9.02
N ARG A 146 -9.56 -7.82 9.13
CA ARG A 146 -10.63 -8.34 10.04
C ARG A 146 -11.09 -9.73 9.63
N VAL A 147 -11.27 -9.99 8.34
CA VAL A 147 -11.67 -11.32 7.83
C VAL A 147 -10.61 -12.36 8.16
N LEU A 148 -9.33 -12.05 7.95
CA LEU A 148 -8.22 -12.94 8.30
C LEU A 148 -8.20 -13.24 9.81
N LEU A 149 -8.32 -12.21 10.65
CA LEU A 149 -8.33 -12.36 12.11
C LEU A 149 -9.50 -13.22 12.60
N ILE A 150 -10.69 -13.04 12.02
CA ILE A 150 -11.88 -13.88 12.35
C ILE A 150 -11.63 -15.32 11.94
N GLY A 151 -11.06 -15.57 10.77
CA GLY A 151 -10.71 -16.91 10.29
C GLY A 151 -9.74 -17.63 11.23
N GLU A 152 -8.67 -16.97 11.66
CA GLU A 152 -7.69 -17.52 12.61
C GLU A 152 -8.31 -17.83 13.98
N ARG A 153 -9.15 -16.92 14.50
CA ARG A 153 -9.85 -17.15 15.79
C ARG A 153 -10.85 -18.29 15.71
N ALA A 154 -11.57 -18.42 14.61
CA ALA A 154 -12.49 -19.56 14.40
C ALA A 154 -11.75 -20.89 14.38
N LEU A 155 -10.60 -20.96 13.69
CA LEU A 155 -9.74 -22.16 13.68
C LEU A 155 -9.21 -22.50 15.08
N ALA A 156 -8.71 -21.51 15.81
CA ALA A 156 -8.22 -21.69 17.18
C ALA A 156 -9.32 -22.19 18.13
N THR A 157 -10.55 -21.73 17.98
CA THR A 157 -11.70 -22.21 18.77
C THR A 157 -12.06 -23.65 18.44
N LEU A 158 -12.00 -24.05 17.16
CA LEU A 158 -12.27 -25.43 16.76
C LEU A 158 -11.21 -26.39 17.27
N THR A 159 -9.93 -26.01 17.23
CA THR A 159 -8.84 -26.86 17.75
C THR A 159 -8.89 -27.02 19.27
N SER A 160 -9.22 -25.96 20.02
CA SER A 160 -9.35 -26.04 21.48
C SER A 160 -10.54 -26.94 21.94
N ASN A 161 -11.62 -26.98 21.15
CA ASN A 161 -12.77 -27.85 21.47
C ASN A 161 -12.51 -29.33 21.15
N THR A 162 -11.50 -29.65 20.33
CA THR A 162 -11.16 -31.07 20.01
C THR A 162 -10.27 -31.70 21.07
N GLU A 163 -9.62 -30.92 21.94
CA GLU A 163 -8.80 -31.44 23.05
C GLU A 163 -9.63 -31.83 24.29
N TYR A 164 -10.92 -31.53 24.32
CA TYR A 164 -11.83 -31.85 25.43
C TYR A 164 -12.91 -32.90 25.05
N ALA A 165 -12.82 -33.55 23.90
CA ALA A 165 -13.68 -34.64 23.46
C ALA A 165 -12.90 -35.96 23.42
#